data_356aa8a6d2b4cac9dbf85f194045e801
#
_entry.id   356aa8a6d2b4cac9dbf85f194045e801
#
_cell.length_a   1.000
_cell.length_b   1.000
_cell.length_c   1.000
_cell.angle_alpha   90.00
_cell.angle_beta   90.00
_cell.angle_gamma   90.00
#
_symmetry.space_group_name_H-M   'P 1'
#
loop_
_entity.id
_entity.type
_entity.pdbx_description
1 polymer ?
#
loop_
_entity_poly.entity_id
_entity_poly.type
_entity_poly.pdbx_seq_one_letter_code
_entity_poly.pdbx_strand_id
1 'polypeptide(L)'
;MLNQLLEILKKSNVFLTGRGGVGKSHLTQAVIKHYKSELKNVVVLGSTGIAAVNVGGVSVHSFFKFGICSNLEELRGYDRKQRNKLGELKKMLDVCDLIVIDEISMISAGLMDMIYYRLMSSRFVGRVMLVGDFYQLPPVRKNGEDGSSLFKFLYAFNSSSWHEFEFKNIELVVSKRTKDKKFYDILSMLRVGRLSE
;
A
#
# COMPACT_ATOMS: atom_id res chain seq x y z
N MET A 1 11.03 -16.14 -8.63
CA MET A 1 10.48 -14.88 -8.06
C MET A 1 9.00 -15.03 -7.68
N LEU A 2 8.05 -15.32 -8.61
CA LEU A 2 6.63 -15.48 -8.24
C LEU A 2 6.45 -16.55 -7.16
N ASN A 3 6.94 -17.77 -7.35
CA ASN A 3 6.79 -18.85 -6.37
C ASN A 3 7.37 -18.49 -5.00
N GLN A 4 8.53 -17.81 -4.96
CA GLN A 4 9.11 -17.33 -3.69
C GLN A 4 8.20 -16.32 -2.99
N LEU A 5 7.64 -15.37 -3.74
CA LEU A 5 6.71 -14.37 -3.20
C LEU A 5 5.44 -15.04 -2.66
N LEU A 6 4.89 -16.01 -3.39
CA LEU A 6 3.71 -16.77 -2.96
C LEU A 6 3.98 -17.56 -1.66
N GLU A 7 5.15 -18.20 -1.54
CA GLU A 7 5.51 -18.91 -0.31
C GLU A 7 5.67 -17.98 0.89
N ILE A 8 6.18 -16.76 0.68
CA ILE A 8 6.27 -15.75 1.73
C ILE A 8 4.87 -15.27 2.13
N LEU A 9 3.99 -14.98 1.15
CA LEU A 9 2.61 -14.53 1.39
C LEU A 9 1.75 -15.56 2.13
N LYS A 10 2.07 -16.84 2.08
CA LYS A 10 1.39 -17.86 2.91
C LYS A 10 1.59 -17.63 4.41
N LYS A 11 2.72 -17.02 4.80
CA LYS A 11 3.15 -16.93 6.20
C LYS A 11 3.23 -15.50 6.74
N SER A 12 3.47 -14.50 5.87
CA SER A 12 3.80 -13.13 6.27
C SER A 12 3.16 -12.10 5.34
N ASN A 13 2.93 -10.90 5.85
CA ASN A 13 2.67 -9.73 5.02
C ASN A 13 3.92 -9.36 4.22
N VAL A 14 3.75 -8.72 3.07
CA VAL A 14 4.85 -8.40 2.16
C VAL A 14 4.83 -6.92 1.79
N PHE A 15 6.01 -6.30 1.78
CA PHE A 15 6.26 -5.04 1.09
C PHE A 15 7.11 -5.30 -0.15
N LEU A 16 6.48 -5.21 -1.32
CA LEU A 16 7.13 -5.33 -2.63
C LEU A 16 7.57 -3.96 -3.11
N THR A 17 8.87 -3.72 -3.12
CA THR A 17 9.44 -2.44 -3.52
C THR A 17 10.40 -2.58 -4.70
N GLY A 18 10.91 -1.46 -5.17
CA GLY A 18 11.86 -1.37 -6.28
C GLY A 18 11.58 -0.18 -7.17
N ARG A 19 12.55 0.19 -7.99
CA ARG A 19 12.51 1.35 -8.88
C ARG A 19 11.40 1.26 -9.92
N GLY A 20 11.14 2.36 -10.63
CA GLY A 20 10.25 2.35 -11.78
C GLY A 20 10.72 1.35 -12.85
N GLY A 21 9.79 0.59 -13.44
CA GLY A 21 10.10 -0.31 -14.56
C GLY A 21 10.78 -1.64 -14.20
N VAL A 22 10.92 -2.01 -12.93
CA VAL A 22 11.47 -3.31 -12.50
C VAL A 22 10.47 -4.46 -12.54
N GLY A 23 9.19 -4.18 -12.84
CA GLY A 23 8.15 -5.20 -12.99
C GLY A 23 7.28 -5.45 -11.76
N LYS A 24 7.21 -4.51 -10.80
CA LYS A 24 6.31 -4.62 -9.63
C LYS A 24 4.87 -4.94 -10.04
N SER A 25 4.27 -4.11 -10.89
CA SER A 25 2.87 -4.30 -11.34
C SER A 25 2.65 -5.63 -12.05
N HIS A 26 3.61 -6.10 -12.86
CA HIS A 26 3.53 -7.41 -13.50
C HIS A 26 3.53 -8.55 -12.48
N LEU A 27 4.43 -8.50 -11.49
CA LEU A 27 4.50 -9.51 -10.42
C LEU A 27 3.25 -9.46 -9.54
N THR A 28 2.74 -8.27 -9.23
CA THR A 28 1.48 -8.07 -8.49
C THR A 28 0.31 -8.71 -9.22
N GLN A 29 0.16 -8.48 -10.52
CA GLN A 29 -0.89 -9.10 -11.34
C GLN A 29 -0.77 -10.64 -11.36
N ALA A 30 0.45 -11.18 -11.43
CA ALA A 30 0.68 -12.61 -11.37
C ALA A 30 0.26 -13.21 -10.02
N VAL A 31 0.52 -12.52 -8.89
CA VAL A 31 0.05 -12.92 -7.55
C VAL A 31 -1.48 -12.92 -7.49
N ILE A 32 -2.11 -11.83 -7.93
CA ILE A 32 -3.58 -11.71 -7.95
C ILE A 32 -4.21 -12.82 -8.77
N LYS A 33 -3.67 -13.09 -9.97
CA LYS A 33 -4.14 -14.17 -10.85
C LYS A 33 -4.01 -15.54 -10.18
N HIS A 34 -2.91 -15.80 -9.50
CA HIS A 34 -2.68 -17.05 -8.78
C HIS A 34 -3.70 -17.24 -7.66
N TYR A 35 -3.90 -16.24 -6.79
CA TYR A 35 -4.90 -16.31 -5.71
C TYR A 35 -6.31 -16.56 -6.25
N LYS A 36 -6.71 -15.85 -7.32
CA LYS A 36 -8.00 -16.05 -7.98
C LYS A 36 -8.14 -17.45 -8.59
N SER A 37 -7.07 -18.05 -9.14
CA SER A 37 -7.10 -19.42 -9.66
C SER A 37 -7.25 -20.48 -8.55
N GLU A 38 -6.87 -20.13 -7.32
CA GLU A 38 -7.12 -20.94 -6.13
C GLU A 38 -8.48 -20.65 -5.43
N LEU A 39 -9.37 -19.90 -6.09
CA LEU A 39 -10.66 -19.46 -5.57
C LEU A 39 -10.57 -18.63 -4.28
N LYS A 40 -9.46 -17.94 -4.09
CA LYS A 40 -9.23 -17.03 -2.96
C LYS A 40 -9.72 -15.62 -3.27
N ASN A 41 -10.22 -14.95 -2.25
CA ASN A 41 -10.74 -13.60 -2.34
C ASN A 41 -9.62 -12.57 -2.22
N VAL A 42 -9.42 -11.75 -3.25
CA VAL A 42 -8.41 -10.72 -3.31
C VAL A 42 -9.06 -9.35 -3.44
N VAL A 43 -8.69 -8.45 -2.55
CA VAL A 43 -9.04 -7.03 -2.62
C VAL A 43 -7.85 -6.24 -3.13
N VAL A 44 -8.04 -5.45 -4.19
CA VAL A 44 -6.99 -4.61 -4.78
C VAL A 44 -7.35 -3.15 -4.54
N LEU A 45 -6.44 -2.41 -3.91
CA LEU A 45 -6.64 -1.04 -3.50
C LEU A 45 -5.57 -0.13 -4.11
N GLY A 46 -5.99 1.02 -4.60
CA GLY A 46 -5.10 2.12 -4.95
C GLY A 46 -5.04 3.16 -3.84
N SER A 47 -3.89 3.76 -3.62
CA SER A 47 -3.72 4.87 -2.67
C SER A 47 -4.59 6.07 -3.02
N THR A 48 -4.81 6.31 -4.32
CA THR A 48 -5.67 7.37 -4.86
C THR A 48 -6.75 6.79 -5.79
N GLY A 49 -7.73 7.62 -6.18
CA GLY A 49 -8.74 7.22 -7.17
C GLY A 49 -8.14 6.81 -8.52
N ILE A 50 -7.12 7.54 -9.01
CA ILE A 50 -6.42 7.22 -10.26
C ILE A 50 -5.64 5.91 -10.12
N ALA A 51 -4.90 5.74 -9.02
CA ALA A 51 -4.19 4.50 -8.75
C ALA A 51 -5.16 3.30 -8.68
N ALA A 52 -6.33 3.48 -8.07
CA ALA A 52 -7.37 2.44 -8.00
C ALA A 52 -7.85 2.00 -9.39
N VAL A 53 -8.11 2.95 -10.30
CA VAL A 53 -8.52 2.65 -11.69
C VAL A 53 -7.42 1.87 -12.42
N ASN A 54 -6.16 2.28 -12.27
CA ASN A 54 -5.02 1.63 -12.92
C ASN A 54 -4.82 0.16 -12.52
N VAL A 55 -5.16 -0.18 -11.28
CA VAL A 55 -5.04 -1.56 -10.77
C VAL A 55 -6.34 -2.36 -10.89
N GLY A 56 -7.40 -1.75 -11.44
CA GLY A 56 -8.72 -2.38 -11.55
C GLY A 56 -9.38 -2.64 -10.19
N GLY A 57 -9.10 -1.77 -9.22
CA GLY A 57 -9.59 -1.88 -7.85
C GLY A 57 -10.38 -0.66 -7.39
N VAL A 58 -10.43 -0.45 -6.07
CA VAL A 58 -11.08 0.70 -5.43
C VAL A 58 -10.07 1.48 -4.60
N SER A 59 -10.37 2.74 -4.25
CA SER A 59 -9.46 3.50 -3.40
C SER A 59 -9.48 3.00 -1.95
N VAL A 60 -8.34 3.11 -1.26
CA VAL A 60 -8.19 2.78 0.18
C VAL A 60 -9.29 3.45 1.00
N HIS A 61 -9.54 4.75 0.78
CA HIS A 61 -10.57 5.50 1.52
C HIS A 61 -11.98 4.94 1.30
N SER A 62 -12.31 4.59 0.07
CA SER A 62 -13.63 4.03 -0.27
C SER A 62 -13.83 2.65 0.33
N PHE A 63 -12.84 1.77 0.21
CA PHE A 63 -12.93 0.40 0.70
C PHE A 63 -13.08 0.37 2.24
N PHE A 64 -12.16 1.03 2.95
CA PHE A 64 -12.16 1.04 4.42
C PHE A 64 -13.17 2.00 5.05
N LYS A 65 -13.99 2.69 4.23
CA LYS A 65 -15.05 3.60 4.70
C LYS A 65 -14.50 4.72 5.60
N PHE A 66 -13.36 5.31 5.25
CA PHE A 66 -12.72 6.37 6.05
C PHE A 66 -13.43 7.73 5.93
N GLY A 67 -14.21 7.94 4.86
CA GLY A 67 -14.78 9.27 4.60
C GLY A 67 -13.67 10.30 4.33
N ILE A 68 -13.76 11.45 5.03
CA ILE A 68 -12.77 12.55 4.94
C ILE A 68 -11.78 12.56 6.12
N CYS A 69 -11.79 11.51 6.96
CA CYS A 69 -10.92 11.41 8.14
C CYS A 69 -9.45 11.33 7.74
N SER A 70 -8.60 11.94 8.55
CA SER A 70 -7.15 12.00 8.35
C SER A 70 -6.37 11.26 9.42
N ASN A 71 -7.01 10.94 10.54
CA ASN A 71 -6.38 10.29 11.69
C ASN A 71 -7.39 9.42 12.45
N LEU A 72 -6.89 8.65 13.42
CA LEU A 72 -7.70 7.70 14.21
C LEU A 72 -8.75 8.37 15.09
N GLU A 73 -8.49 9.56 15.58
CA GLU A 73 -9.42 10.28 16.46
C GLU A 73 -10.67 10.70 15.69
N GLU A 74 -10.47 11.34 14.53
CA GLU A 74 -11.55 11.68 13.61
C GLU A 74 -12.33 10.44 13.18
N LEU A 75 -11.62 9.35 12.88
CA LEU A 75 -12.22 8.09 12.45
C LEU A 75 -13.12 7.48 13.51
N ARG A 76 -12.70 7.45 14.77
CA ARG A 76 -13.52 6.95 15.89
C ARG A 76 -14.81 7.76 16.09
N GLY A 77 -14.72 9.07 15.90
CA GLY A 77 -15.90 9.96 15.93
C GLY A 77 -16.86 9.66 14.77
N TYR A 78 -16.32 9.47 13.58
CA TYR A 78 -17.07 9.17 12.36
C TYR A 78 -17.75 7.79 12.42
N ASP A 79 -17.09 6.79 12.96
CA ASP A 79 -17.57 5.40 13.05
C ASP A 79 -18.84 5.24 13.87
N ARG A 80 -19.00 6.05 14.92
CA ARG A 80 -20.22 6.04 15.75
C ARG A 80 -21.49 6.29 14.93
N LYS A 81 -21.36 7.01 13.79
CA LYS A 81 -22.45 7.37 12.88
C LYS A 81 -22.63 6.39 11.71
N GLN A 82 -21.70 5.42 11.51
CA GLN A 82 -21.63 4.60 10.30
C GLN A 82 -21.67 3.08 10.56
N ARG A 83 -22.31 2.65 11.66
CA ARG A 83 -22.30 1.25 12.11
C ARG A 83 -22.70 0.22 11.04
N ASN A 84 -23.72 0.53 10.21
CA ASN A 84 -24.19 -0.39 9.17
C ASN A 84 -23.11 -0.62 8.09
N LYS A 85 -22.46 0.45 7.61
CA LYS A 85 -21.39 0.36 6.61
C LYS A 85 -20.16 -0.40 7.13
N LEU A 86 -19.89 -0.33 8.42
CA LEU A 86 -18.81 -1.09 9.06
C LEU A 86 -19.15 -2.58 9.15
N GLY A 87 -20.42 -2.92 9.32
CA GLY A 87 -20.88 -4.31 9.27
C GLY A 87 -20.65 -4.96 7.91
N GLU A 88 -20.89 -4.24 6.81
CA GLU A 88 -20.60 -4.70 5.45
C GLU A 88 -19.10 -4.87 5.22
N LEU A 89 -18.29 -3.88 5.62
CA LEU A 89 -16.84 -3.96 5.53
C LEU A 89 -16.30 -5.19 6.28
N LYS A 90 -16.80 -5.43 7.48
CA LYS A 90 -16.40 -6.59 8.28
C LYS A 90 -16.69 -7.89 7.54
N LYS A 91 -17.89 -8.08 6.98
CA LYS A 91 -18.23 -9.26 6.18
C LYS A 91 -17.30 -9.47 4.99
N MET A 92 -16.88 -8.37 4.33
CA MET A 92 -15.93 -8.45 3.22
C MET A 92 -14.53 -8.86 3.71
N LEU A 93 -14.07 -8.35 4.85
CA LEU A 93 -12.77 -8.68 5.43
C LEU A 93 -12.73 -10.10 6.01
N ASP A 94 -13.84 -10.60 6.56
CA ASP A 94 -13.95 -11.97 7.11
C ASP A 94 -13.67 -13.06 6.06
N VAL A 95 -13.95 -12.80 4.78
CA VAL A 95 -13.73 -13.74 3.67
C VAL A 95 -12.54 -13.37 2.79
N CYS A 96 -11.82 -12.29 3.09
CA CYS A 96 -10.71 -11.79 2.27
C CYS A 96 -9.40 -12.49 2.64
N ASP A 97 -8.75 -13.12 1.65
CA ASP A 97 -7.47 -13.81 1.82
C ASP A 97 -6.26 -12.90 1.61
N LEU A 98 -6.39 -11.92 0.71
CA LEU A 98 -5.29 -11.01 0.39
C LEU A 98 -5.79 -9.60 0.09
N ILE A 99 -5.20 -8.62 0.77
CA ILE A 99 -5.35 -7.20 0.43
C ILE A 99 -4.07 -6.74 -0.23
N VAL A 100 -4.17 -6.22 -1.45
CA VAL A 100 -3.06 -5.57 -2.16
C VAL A 100 -3.29 -4.07 -2.14
N ILE A 101 -2.30 -3.30 -1.68
CA ILE A 101 -2.32 -1.83 -1.70
C ILE A 101 -1.19 -1.36 -2.61
N ASP A 102 -1.54 -0.77 -3.75
CA ASP A 102 -0.57 -0.24 -4.71
C ASP A 102 -0.31 1.26 -4.46
N GLU A 103 0.84 1.73 -4.95
CA GLU A 103 1.35 3.09 -4.79
C GLU A 103 1.45 3.52 -3.31
N ILE A 104 2.07 2.67 -2.47
CA ILE A 104 2.19 2.89 -1.01
C ILE A 104 2.87 4.22 -0.65
N SER A 105 3.69 4.79 -1.52
CA SER A 105 4.37 6.07 -1.27
C SER A 105 3.40 7.24 -1.02
N MET A 106 2.17 7.14 -1.52
CA MET A 106 1.12 8.14 -1.33
C MET A 106 0.25 7.90 -0.08
N ILE A 107 0.51 6.83 0.67
CA ILE A 107 -0.15 6.54 1.95
C ILE A 107 0.62 7.25 3.07
N SER A 108 -0.09 8.11 3.82
CA SER A 108 0.48 8.78 4.99
C SER A 108 0.53 7.86 6.23
N ALA A 109 1.33 8.25 7.23
CA ALA A 109 1.40 7.53 8.50
C ALA A 109 0.02 7.41 9.17
N GLY A 110 -0.74 8.51 9.24
CA GLY A 110 -2.08 8.49 9.83
C GLY A 110 -3.05 7.59 9.07
N LEU A 111 -2.96 7.55 7.73
CA LEU A 111 -3.78 6.64 6.92
C LEU A 111 -3.39 5.17 7.14
N MET A 112 -2.10 4.90 7.32
CA MET A 112 -1.62 3.54 7.64
C MET A 112 -2.12 3.07 9.01
N ASP A 113 -2.11 3.94 10.03
CA ASP A 113 -2.69 3.63 11.34
C ASP A 113 -4.20 3.37 11.26
N MET A 114 -4.93 4.12 10.44
CA MET A 114 -6.36 3.87 10.20
C MET A 114 -6.61 2.54 9.50
N ILE A 115 -5.77 2.14 8.52
CA ILE A 115 -5.84 0.83 7.86
C ILE A 115 -5.65 -0.28 8.90
N TYR A 116 -4.60 -0.20 9.69
CA TYR A 116 -4.32 -1.17 10.74
C TYR A 116 -5.50 -1.31 11.72
N TYR A 117 -6.02 -0.19 12.20
CA TYR A 117 -7.16 -0.15 13.10
C TYR A 117 -8.39 -0.87 12.50
N ARG A 118 -8.69 -0.68 11.21
CA ARG A 118 -9.80 -1.39 10.53
C ARG A 118 -9.58 -2.89 10.48
N LEU A 119 -8.38 -3.33 10.13
CA LEU A 119 -8.05 -4.76 10.03
C LEU A 119 -8.16 -5.43 11.40
N MET A 120 -7.60 -4.82 12.45
CA MET A 120 -7.68 -5.35 13.81
C MET A 120 -9.11 -5.37 14.36
N SER A 121 -9.87 -4.29 14.15
CA SER A 121 -11.27 -4.20 14.60
C SER A 121 -12.17 -5.22 13.91
N SER A 122 -11.84 -5.63 12.71
CA SER A 122 -12.55 -6.65 11.94
C SER A 122 -12.03 -8.07 12.17
N ARG A 123 -10.96 -8.26 12.96
CA ARG A 123 -10.26 -9.54 13.16
C ARG A 123 -9.81 -10.17 11.84
N PHE A 124 -9.29 -9.35 10.93
CA PHE A 124 -8.79 -9.81 9.63
C PHE A 124 -7.65 -10.83 9.81
N VAL A 125 -7.75 -11.96 9.14
CA VAL A 125 -6.78 -13.07 9.23
C VAL A 125 -6.02 -13.30 7.92
N GLY A 126 -6.40 -12.61 6.84
CA GLY A 126 -5.72 -12.67 5.55
C GLY A 126 -4.33 -12.04 5.57
N ARG A 127 -3.78 -11.79 4.39
CA ARG A 127 -2.46 -11.16 4.24
C ARG A 127 -2.58 -9.79 3.57
N VAL A 128 -1.62 -8.93 3.89
CA VAL A 128 -1.47 -7.61 3.27
C VAL A 128 -0.20 -7.59 2.42
N MET A 129 -0.34 -7.18 1.18
CA MET A 129 0.77 -6.94 0.26
C MET A 129 0.79 -5.46 -0.12
N LEU A 130 1.80 -4.75 0.33
CA LEU A 130 2.05 -3.38 -0.08
C LEU A 130 2.95 -3.37 -1.31
N VAL A 131 2.67 -2.48 -2.25
CA VAL A 131 3.44 -2.33 -3.50
C VAL A 131 3.78 -0.87 -3.72
N GLY A 132 5.02 -0.58 -4.06
CA GLY A 132 5.41 0.79 -4.43
C GLY A 132 6.88 1.11 -4.19
N ASP A 133 7.19 2.39 -4.22
CA ASP A 133 8.53 2.92 -4.09
C ASP A 133 8.49 4.27 -3.34
N PHE A 134 8.98 4.31 -2.13
CA PHE A 134 8.97 5.54 -1.31
C PHE A 134 9.84 6.70 -1.84
N TYR A 135 10.61 6.47 -2.87
CA TYR A 135 11.31 7.53 -3.61
C TYR A 135 10.45 8.14 -4.74
N GLN A 136 9.20 7.68 -4.91
CA GLN A 136 8.23 8.29 -5.81
C GLN A 136 7.42 9.38 -5.10
N LEU A 137 6.27 9.77 -5.68
CA LEU A 137 5.47 10.87 -5.15
C LEU A 137 5.06 10.64 -3.70
N PRO A 138 5.32 11.61 -2.81
CA PRO A 138 4.92 11.51 -1.40
C PRO A 138 3.40 11.68 -1.22
N PRO A 139 2.87 11.41 -0.03
CA PRO A 139 1.49 11.72 0.31
C PRO A 139 1.16 13.19 0.09
N VAL A 140 -0.07 13.47 -0.32
CA VAL A 140 -0.56 14.84 -0.52
C VAL A 140 -0.70 15.53 0.83
N ARG A 141 -0.11 16.71 0.97
CA ARG A 141 -0.24 17.54 2.18
C ARG A 141 -1.55 18.31 2.15
N LYS A 142 -2.19 18.44 3.29
CA LYS A 142 -3.29 19.40 3.46
C LYS A 142 -2.71 20.79 3.71
N ASN A 143 -3.32 21.83 3.11
CA ASN A 143 -2.94 23.21 3.37
C ASN A 143 -3.13 23.54 4.86
N GLY A 144 -2.11 24.12 5.50
CA GLY A 144 -2.16 24.56 6.90
C GLY A 144 -1.30 23.73 7.89
N GLU A 145 -0.60 22.72 7.44
CA GLU A 145 0.35 21.99 8.28
C GLU A 145 1.73 22.65 8.17
N ASP A 146 2.22 23.26 9.27
CA ASP A 146 3.52 23.94 9.34
C ASP A 146 4.70 22.99 9.07
N GLY A 147 5.64 23.46 8.24
CA GLY A 147 6.71 22.63 7.67
C GLY A 147 7.76 22.08 8.66
N SER A 148 7.78 22.49 9.92
CA SER A 148 8.87 22.17 10.85
C SER A 148 8.69 20.84 11.61
N SER A 149 7.47 20.35 11.78
CA SER A 149 7.21 19.07 12.48
C SER A 149 6.86 17.89 11.55
N LEU A 150 6.70 18.13 10.26
CA LEU A 150 6.00 17.30 9.28
C LEU A 150 6.82 16.20 8.62
N PHE A 151 8.14 16.36 8.53
CA PHE A 151 8.99 15.32 7.93
C PHE A 151 8.98 14.01 8.70
N LYS A 152 8.63 14.03 9.98
CA LYS A 152 8.69 12.87 10.86
C LYS A 152 7.53 11.89 10.68
N PHE A 153 6.38 12.34 10.12
CA PHE A 153 5.15 11.53 10.07
C PHE A 153 4.49 11.49 8.69
N LEU A 154 5.23 11.80 7.63
CA LEU A 154 4.66 11.90 6.30
C LEU A 154 4.33 10.52 5.70
N TYR A 155 5.29 9.60 5.67
CA TYR A 155 5.17 8.31 4.99
C TYR A 155 4.57 7.21 5.85
N ALA A 156 3.97 6.20 5.21
CA ALA A 156 3.37 5.04 5.85
C ALA A 156 4.32 4.33 6.83
N PHE A 157 5.62 4.23 6.51
CA PHE A 157 6.61 3.58 7.38
C PHE A 157 6.93 4.36 8.66
N ASN A 158 6.48 5.61 8.81
CA ASN A 158 6.56 6.38 10.05
C ASN A 158 5.33 6.15 10.96
N SER A 159 4.36 5.37 10.52
CA SER A 159 3.19 5.02 11.31
C SER A 159 3.58 4.16 12.51
N SER A 160 2.89 4.35 13.63
CA SER A 160 3.06 3.50 14.82
C SER A 160 2.70 2.04 14.53
N SER A 161 1.78 1.81 13.60
CA SER A 161 1.30 0.48 13.21
C SER A 161 2.17 -0.22 12.18
N TRP A 162 3.17 0.45 11.58
CA TRP A 162 3.99 -0.16 10.52
C TRP A 162 4.69 -1.44 10.97
N HIS A 163 5.27 -1.43 12.16
CA HIS A 163 6.00 -2.57 12.74
C HIS A 163 5.06 -3.73 13.09
N GLU A 164 3.83 -3.44 13.46
CA GLU A 164 2.82 -4.45 13.79
C GLU A 164 2.40 -5.32 12.59
N PHE A 165 2.60 -4.83 11.37
CA PHE A 165 2.35 -5.62 10.16
C PHE A 165 3.42 -6.67 9.87
N GLU A 166 4.61 -6.55 10.45
CA GLU A 166 5.75 -7.46 10.26
C GLU A 166 6.05 -7.77 8.78
N PHE A 167 6.06 -6.72 7.95
CA PHE A 167 6.29 -6.89 6.52
C PHE A 167 7.63 -7.54 6.19
N LYS A 168 7.62 -8.55 5.34
CA LYS A 168 8.82 -9.06 4.66
C LYS A 168 9.09 -8.20 3.44
N ASN A 169 10.23 -7.52 3.43
CA ASN A 169 10.62 -6.63 2.34
C ASN A 169 11.20 -7.44 1.18
N ILE A 170 10.66 -7.21 -0.03
CA ILE A 170 11.13 -7.80 -1.27
C ILE A 170 11.43 -6.67 -2.24
N GLU A 171 12.69 -6.48 -2.59
CA GLU A 171 13.11 -5.46 -3.54
C GLU A 171 13.39 -6.07 -4.92
N LEU A 172 12.76 -5.51 -5.95
CA LEU A 172 13.05 -5.79 -7.35
C LEU A 172 14.11 -4.82 -7.86
N VAL A 173 15.28 -5.33 -8.23
CA VAL A 173 16.43 -4.50 -8.65
C VAL A 173 16.67 -4.49 -10.16
N VAL A 174 16.20 -5.50 -10.90
CA VAL A 174 16.48 -5.66 -12.34
C VAL A 174 15.45 -4.86 -13.15
N SER A 175 15.93 -3.88 -13.93
CA SER A 175 15.09 -3.13 -14.86
C SER A 175 14.59 -4.03 -16.00
N LYS A 176 13.29 -3.93 -16.30
CA LYS A 176 12.64 -4.60 -17.43
C LYS A 176 12.10 -3.62 -18.48
N ARG A 177 12.15 -2.30 -18.19
CA ARG A 177 11.56 -1.26 -19.04
C ARG A 177 12.53 -0.71 -20.09
N THR A 178 13.83 -0.68 -19.81
CA THR A 178 14.83 -0.16 -20.74
C THR A 178 16.03 -1.08 -20.83
N LYS A 179 16.57 -1.21 -22.05
CA LYS A 179 17.86 -1.89 -22.31
C LYS A 179 19.04 -0.92 -22.18
N ASP A 180 18.79 0.40 -22.15
CA ASP A 180 19.80 1.43 -21.96
C ASP A 180 20.17 1.52 -20.49
N LYS A 181 21.28 0.90 -20.14
CA LYS A 181 21.80 0.86 -18.77
C LYS A 181 22.21 2.26 -18.29
N LYS A 182 22.80 3.08 -19.16
CA LYS A 182 23.26 4.43 -18.81
C LYS A 182 22.08 5.34 -18.44
N PHE A 183 21.03 5.34 -19.25
CA PHE A 183 19.80 6.06 -18.97
C PHE A 183 19.14 5.59 -17.65
N TYR A 184 19.12 4.29 -17.42
CA TYR A 184 18.59 3.72 -16.19
C TYR A 184 19.39 4.14 -14.94
N ASP A 185 20.73 4.18 -15.04
CA ASP A 185 21.60 4.60 -13.95
C ASP A 185 21.41 6.09 -13.63
N ILE A 186 21.27 6.96 -14.65
CA ILE A 186 20.95 8.40 -14.47
C ILE A 186 19.61 8.57 -13.74
N LEU A 187 18.55 7.90 -14.18
CA LEU A 187 17.25 7.95 -13.50
C LEU A 187 17.34 7.44 -12.05
N SER A 188 18.24 6.50 -11.81
CA SER A 188 18.46 5.93 -10.47
C SER A 188 19.16 6.91 -9.54
N MET A 189 20.10 7.70 -10.06
CA MET A 189 20.77 8.78 -9.31
C MET A 189 19.80 9.91 -9.01
N LEU A 190 19.00 10.33 -9.99
CA LEU A 190 17.94 11.32 -9.81
C LEU A 190 16.95 10.92 -8.70
N ARG A 191 16.56 9.65 -8.67
CA ARG A 191 15.61 9.09 -7.67
C ARG A 191 16.10 9.33 -6.23
N VAL A 192 17.39 9.20 -5.97
CA VAL A 192 17.99 9.34 -4.63
C VAL A 192 18.61 10.72 -4.39
N GLY A 193 18.38 11.69 -5.29
CA GLY A 193 18.91 13.04 -5.18
C GLY A 193 20.44 13.12 -5.37
N ARG A 194 21.06 12.12 -5.97
CA ARG A 194 22.49 12.10 -6.28
C ARG A 194 22.70 12.38 -7.78
N LEU A 195 22.83 13.66 -8.13
CA LEU A 195 23.38 14.05 -9.42
C LEU A 195 24.90 14.14 -9.24
N SER A 196 25.66 13.30 -9.96
CA SER A 196 27.08 13.59 -10.19
C SER A 196 27.15 14.73 -11.22
N GLU A 197 27.90 15.77 -10.92
CA GLU A 197 28.33 16.77 -11.91
C GLU A 197 29.03 16.12 -13.10
#